data_fc65536f4c3518a14f10fc7b62a71bfb
#
_entry.id   fc65536f4c3518a14f10fc7b62a71bfb
#
_cell.length_a   1.000
_cell.length_b   1.000
_cell.length_c   1.000
_cell.angle_alpha   90.00
_cell.angle_beta   90.00
_cell.angle_gamma   90.00
#
_symmetry.space_group_name_H-M   'P 1'
#
loop_
_entity.id
_entity.type
_entity.pdbx_description
1 polymer ?
#
loop_
_entity_poly.entity_id
_entity_poly.type
_entity_poly.pdbx_seq_one_letter_code
_entity_poly.pdbx_strand_id
1 'polypeptide(L)'
;RTVLGNRYLVGKLLEYNGDGATYMGLDLSTREPVNIREFFPEGIALRDPKTLGVYVAQGNENVFDECLQSFTEMWRKLMRLSGLSALIKVKDTLEGNGTCYAITENIDGITLREYLLRNNVGYISWEKARPLLMPVLSTLGTLHASGIIHRGISPSTLIVASDGKIRITGFSISQVRSARSELKCQLYNGYAAFEQYGFEGRQGTWTDIYGFGA
;
A
#
# COMPACT_ATOMS: atom_id res chain seq x y z
N ARG A 1 -20.33 15.54 -0.37
CA ARG A 1 -19.35 14.82 -1.21
C ARG A 1 -18.04 15.58 -1.14
N THR A 2 -16.97 14.90 -0.74
CA THR A 2 -15.63 15.50 -0.60
C THR A 2 -14.88 15.40 -1.92
N VAL A 3 -14.26 16.52 -2.35
CA VAL A 3 -13.40 16.58 -3.53
C VAL A 3 -12.02 17.06 -3.08
N LEU A 4 -11.00 16.26 -3.35
CA LEU A 4 -9.61 16.58 -3.03
C LEU A 4 -8.96 17.28 -4.21
N GLY A 5 -8.22 18.38 -3.93
CA GLY A 5 -7.50 19.16 -4.95
C GLY A 5 -8.35 19.62 -6.12
N ASN A 6 -9.66 19.85 -5.92
CA ASN A 6 -10.64 20.18 -6.96
C ASN A 6 -10.71 19.16 -8.11
N ARG A 7 -10.19 17.96 -7.91
CA ARG A 7 -10.06 16.96 -8.98
C ARG A 7 -10.56 15.57 -8.59
N TYR A 8 -10.31 15.11 -7.39
CA TYR A 8 -10.58 13.72 -7.02
C TYR A 8 -11.81 13.64 -6.10
N LEU A 9 -12.90 13.12 -6.62
CA LEU A 9 -14.12 12.89 -5.84
C LEU A 9 -13.91 11.63 -4.97
N VAL A 10 -14.08 11.80 -3.65
CA VAL A 10 -13.98 10.72 -2.68
C VAL A 10 -15.29 9.94 -2.62
N GLY A 11 -15.22 8.62 -2.75
CA GLY A 11 -16.33 7.69 -2.70
C GLY A 11 -16.35 6.87 -1.41
N LYS A 12 -16.74 5.60 -1.52
CA LYS A 12 -16.85 4.68 -0.38
C LYS A 12 -15.49 4.24 0.14
N LEU A 13 -15.42 3.98 1.43
CA LEU A 13 -14.29 3.31 2.07
C LEU A 13 -14.19 1.87 1.54
N LEU A 14 -13.00 1.47 1.11
CA LEU A 14 -12.68 0.12 0.65
C LEU A 14 -11.96 -0.68 1.76
N GLU A 15 -10.99 -0.04 2.40
CA GLU A 15 -10.12 -0.69 3.37
C GLU A 15 -9.66 0.32 4.42
N TYR A 16 -9.46 -0.14 5.64
CA TYR A 16 -8.85 0.60 6.71
C TYR A 16 -7.83 -0.29 7.41
N ASN A 17 -6.57 0.12 7.40
CA ASN A 17 -5.49 -0.67 8.00
C ASN A 17 -4.34 0.23 8.46
N GLY A 18 -3.56 -0.28 9.40
CA GLY A 18 -2.28 0.22 9.88
C GLY A 18 -2.07 1.74 9.86
N ASP A 19 -1.70 2.27 8.72
CA ASP A 19 -1.37 3.69 8.53
C ASP A 19 -2.48 4.52 7.89
N GLY A 20 -3.62 3.91 7.51
CA GLY A 20 -4.66 4.73 6.92
C GLY A 20 -5.84 4.03 6.27
N ALA A 21 -6.57 4.80 5.49
CA ALA A 21 -7.80 4.42 4.84
C ALA A 21 -7.66 4.47 3.31
N THR A 22 -8.24 3.50 2.62
CA THR A 22 -8.33 3.49 1.15
C THR A 22 -9.78 3.66 0.75
N TYR A 23 -10.03 4.64 -0.11
CA TYR A 23 -11.35 4.92 -0.66
C TYR A 23 -11.37 4.67 -2.17
N MET A 24 -12.51 4.23 -2.66
CA MET A 24 -12.81 4.39 -4.09
C MET A 24 -12.94 5.87 -4.41
N GLY A 25 -12.44 6.29 -5.54
CA GLY A 25 -12.56 7.67 -6.01
C GLY A 25 -12.81 7.76 -7.52
N LEU A 26 -13.05 9.00 -7.97
CA LEU A 26 -13.19 9.34 -9.39
C LEU A 26 -12.31 10.54 -9.68
N ASP A 27 -11.45 10.43 -10.67
CA ASP A 27 -10.75 11.58 -11.25
C ASP A 27 -11.73 12.34 -12.15
N LEU A 28 -12.14 13.54 -11.73
CA LEU A 28 -13.13 14.37 -12.45
C LEU A 28 -12.58 14.89 -13.78
N SER A 29 -11.25 14.95 -13.96
CA SER A 29 -10.63 15.43 -15.20
C SER A 29 -10.62 14.36 -16.30
N THR A 30 -10.37 13.10 -15.94
CA THR A 30 -10.31 11.96 -16.89
C THR A 30 -11.58 11.11 -16.87
N ARG A 31 -12.41 11.24 -15.83
CA ARG A 31 -13.57 10.39 -15.54
C ARG A 31 -13.20 8.92 -15.29
N GLU A 32 -11.96 8.67 -14.90
CA GLU A 32 -11.49 7.34 -14.58
C GLU A 32 -11.63 7.05 -13.09
N PRO A 33 -11.95 5.80 -12.70
CA PRO A 33 -11.90 5.37 -11.32
C PRO A 33 -10.46 5.40 -10.81
N VAL A 34 -10.30 5.79 -9.54
CA VAL A 34 -9.02 5.82 -8.83
C VAL A 34 -9.20 5.24 -7.44
N ASN A 35 -8.11 4.83 -6.81
CA ASN A 35 -8.08 4.58 -5.38
C ASN A 35 -7.36 5.75 -4.69
N ILE A 36 -7.90 6.16 -3.53
CA ILE A 36 -7.39 7.27 -2.74
C ILE A 36 -6.93 6.69 -1.40
N ARG A 37 -5.63 6.65 -1.17
CA ARG A 37 -5.04 6.25 0.11
C ARG A 37 -4.80 7.47 0.97
N GLU A 38 -5.50 7.58 2.09
CA GLU A 38 -5.35 8.65 3.08
C GLU A 38 -4.45 8.17 4.21
N PHE A 39 -3.48 8.98 4.61
CA PHE A 39 -2.77 8.75 5.87
C PHE A 39 -3.69 9.09 7.04
N PHE A 40 -4.12 8.07 7.76
CA PHE A 40 -5.04 8.19 8.90
C PHE A 40 -4.78 7.07 9.90
N PRO A 41 -3.67 7.13 10.66
CA PRO A 41 -3.27 6.05 11.57
C PRO A 41 -4.24 5.90 12.75
N GLU A 42 -4.65 4.65 12.98
CA GLU A 42 -5.58 4.29 14.05
C GLU A 42 -4.97 4.59 15.42
N GLY A 43 -5.74 5.24 16.29
CA GLY A 43 -5.34 5.60 17.65
C GLY A 43 -4.50 6.88 17.77
N ILE A 44 -3.96 7.39 16.66
CA ILE A 44 -3.13 8.60 16.62
C ILE A 44 -3.90 9.75 15.98
N ALA A 45 -4.54 9.49 14.85
CA ALA A 45 -5.32 10.46 14.10
C ALA A 45 -6.81 10.39 14.45
N LEU A 46 -7.43 11.55 14.55
CA LEU A 46 -8.86 11.73 14.79
C LEU A 46 -9.46 12.59 13.68
N ARG A 47 -10.74 12.39 13.39
CA ARG A 47 -11.45 13.17 12.36
C ARG A 47 -12.39 14.18 13.00
N ASP A 48 -12.28 15.43 12.57
CA ASP A 48 -13.25 16.45 12.92
C ASP A 48 -14.57 16.20 12.16
N PRO A 49 -15.69 15.99 12.86
CA PRO A 49 -16.95 15.65 12.21
C PRO A 49 -17.57 16.81 11.40
N LYS A 50 -17.13 18.05 11.62
CA LYS A 50 -17.64 19.23 10.91
C LYS A 50 -16.83 19.56 9.68
N THR A 51 -15.51 19.60 9.82
CA THR A 51 -14.59 19.98 8.75
C THR A 51 -14.10 18.80 7.93
N LEU A 52 -14.24 17.57 8.47
CA LEU A 52 -13.63 16.33 7.97
C LEU A 52 -12.09 16.35 7.97
N GLY A 53 -11.49 17.38 8.57
CA GLY A 53 -10.05 17.47 8.75
C GLY A 53 -9.53 16.43 9.73
N VAL A 54 -8.25 16.10 9.57
CA VAL A 54 -7.52 15.21 10.48
C VAL A 54 -6.84 16.08 11.54
N TYR A 55 -6.98 15.68 12.79
CA TYR A 55 -6.22 16.25 13.90
C TYR A 55 -5.60 15.14 14.73
N VAL A 56 -4.56 15.46 15.46
CA VAL A 56 -3.78 14.49 16.21
C VAL A 56 -4.27 14.41 17.65
N ALA A 57 -4.37 13.19 18.19
CA ALA A 57 -4.63 12.99 19.60
C ALA A 57 -3.46 13.56 20.44
N GLN A 58 -3.79 14.24 21.53
CA GLN A 58 -2.82 14.93 22.39
C GLN A 58 -1.66 14.01 22.79
N GLY A 59 -0.43 14.47 22.59
CA GLY A 59 0.81 13.74 22.93
C GLY A 59 1.37 12.88 21.79
N ASN A 60 0.68 12.79 20.64
CA ASN A 60 1.11 11.99 19.48
C ASN A 60 1.62 12.85 18.31
N GLU A 61 1.77 14.16 18.50
CA GLU A 61 2.07 15.10 17.43
C GLU A 61 3.38 14.75 16.70
N ASN A 62 4.46 14.50 17.44
CA ASN A 62 5.76 14.16 16.85
C ASN A 62 5.71 12.83 16.08
N VAL A 63 5.03 11.81 16.63
CA VAL A 63 4.89 10.50 15.98
C VAL A 63 4.07 10.63 14.70
N PHE A 64 3.00 11.42 14.74
CA PHE A 64 2.16 11.67 13.58
C PHE A 64 2.96 12.36 12.46
N ASP A 65 3.71 13.43 12.79
CA ASP A 65 4.48 14.20 11.81
C ASP A 65 5.59 13.35 11.17
N GLU A 66 6.34 12.56 11.94
CA GLU A 66 7.36 11.65 11.43
C GLU A 66 6.75 10.58 10.50
N CYS A 67 5.61 10.02 10.89
CA CYS A 67 4.91 9.02 10.08
C CYS A 67 4.28 9.64 8.82
N LEU A 68 3.72 10.85 8.91
CA LEU A 68 3.18 11.58 7.76
C LEU A 68 4.27 11.89 6.75
N GLN A 69 5.44 12.33 7.22
CA GLN A 69 6.59 12.55 6.36
C GLN A 69 7.02 11.24 5.67
N SER A 70 7.14 10.16 6.42
CA SER A 70 7.53 8.84 5.88
C SER A 70 6.53 8.34 4.84
N PHE A 71 5.24 8.49 5.08
CA PHE A 71 4.17 8.15 4.14
C PHE A 71 4.28 8.98 2.86
N THR A 72 4.40 10.30 3.00
CA THR A 72 4.49 11.23 1.87
C THR A 72 5.72 10.93 1.00
N GLU A 73 6.88 10.71 1.61
CA GLU A 73 8.12 10.37 0.91
C GLU A 73 8.02 9.04 0.17
N MET A 74 7.46 8.01 0.81
CA MET A 74 7.26 6.70 0.20
C MET A 74 6.40 6.81 -1.07
N TRP A 75 5.23 7.46 -0.98
CA TRP A 75 4.33 7.59 -2.12
C TRP A 75 4.90 8.46 -3.25
N ARG A 76 5.65 9.52 -2.92
CA ARG A 76 6.39 10.32 -3.92
C ARG A 76 7.48 9.52 -4.63
N LYS A 77 8.20 8.66 -3.91
CA LYS A 77 9.17 7.74 -4.52
C LYS A 77 8.49 6.74 -5.45
N LEU A 78 7.39 6.12 -5.01
CA LEU A 78 6.60 5.19 -5.83
C LEU A 78 6.06 5.86 -7.10
N MET A 79 5.61 7.11 -7.02
CA MET A 79 5.14 7.87 -8.18
C MET A 79 6.24 8.06 -9.24
N ARG A 80 7.49 8.27 -8.84
CA ARG A 80 8.65 8.37 -9.76
C ARG A 80 8.97 7.04 -10.44
N LEU A 81 8.61 5.92 -9.83
CA LEU A 81 8.84 4.56 -10.33
C LEU A 81 7.65 3.98 -11.10
N SER A 82 6.63 4.76 -11.38
CA SER A 82 5.34 4.33 -11.95
C SER A 82 5.41 3.70 -13.36
N GLY A 83 6.59 3.66 -13.99
CA GLY A 83 6.82 2.99 -15.27
C GLY A 83 7.09 1.48 -15.16
N LEU A 84 7.23 0.93 -13.95
CA LEU A 84 7.49 -0.50 -13.73
C LEU A 84 6.21 -1.32 -13.93
N SER A 85 6.29 -2.36 -14.75
CA SER A 85 5.11 -3.14 -15.19
C SER A 85 4.38 -3.87 -14.07
N ALA A 86 5.08 -4.26 -13.00
CA ALA A 86 4.47 -4.94 -11.86
C ALA A 86 4.25 -4.01 -10.65
N LEU A 87 4.35 -2.70 -10.82
CA LEU A 87 4.08 -1.73 -9.76
C LEU A 87 2.72 -1.07 -9.99
N ILE A 88 1.93 -0.91 -8.93
CA ILE A 88 0.74 -0.05 -8.96
C ILE A 88 1.13 1.36 -9.40
N LYS A 89 0.39 1.93 -10.35
CA LYS A 89 0.66 3.28 -10.82
C LYS A 89 0.14 4.31 -9.83
N VAL A 90 1.04 5.10 -9.28
CA VAL A 90 0.70 6.29 -8.48
C VAL A 90 0.50 7.46 -9.44
N LYS A 91 -0.72 8.02 -9.44
CA LYS A 91 -1.12 9.12 -10.35
C LYS A 91 -0.79 10.48 -9.75
N ASP A 92 -0.94 10.63 -8.43
CA ASP A 92 -0.78 11.91 -7.73
C ASP A 92 -0.53 11.72 -6.24
N THR A 93 -0.03 12.77 -5.58
CA THR A 93 0.04 12.90 -4.12
C THR A 93 -0.44 14.28 -3.72
N LEU A 94 -1.36 14.37 -2.76
CA LEU A 94 -1.98 15.60 -2.32
C LEU A 94 -1.82 15.79 -0.81
N GLU A 95 -1.47 16.99 -0.39
CA GLU A 95 -1.52 17.42 0.99
C GLU A 95 -2.78 18.25 1.23
N GLY A 96 -3.48 18.00 2.32
CA GLY A 96 -4.69 18.73 2.68
C GLY A 96 -5.41 18.11 3.85
N ASN A 97 -6.37 18.83 4.41
CA ASN A 97 -7.19 18.39 5.53
C ASN A 97 -6.38 17.88 6.76
N GLY A 98 -5.17 18.39 6.96
CA GLY A 98 -4.28 17.96 8.03
C GLY A 98 -3.61 16.60 7.80
N THR A 99 -3.59 16.11 6.55
CA THR A 99 -2.98 14.81 6.19
C THR A 99 -2.46 14.81 4.75
N CYS A 100 -2.06 13.63 4.27
CA CYS A 100 -1.61 13.39 2.90
C CYS A 100 -2.42 12.26 2.26
N TYR A 101 -2.64 12.39 0.95
CA TYR A 101 -3.35 11.42 0.12
C TYR A 101 -2.45 10.96 -1.01
N ALA A 102 -2.43 9.66 -1.29
CA ALA A 102 -1.86 9.10 -2.50
C ALA A 102 -2.99 8.63 -3.43
N ILE A 103 -2.95 9.06 -4.69
CA ILE A 103 -3.93 8.70 -5.70
C ILE A 103 -3.30 7.64 -6.60
N THR A 104 -3.91 6.48 -6.67
CA THR A 104 -3.43 5.37 -7.50
C THR A 104 -4.44 4.98 -8.56
N GLU A 105 -3.99 4.25 -9.57
CA GLU A 105 -4.91 3.60 -10.49
C GLU A 105 -5.86 2.67 -9.73
N ASN A 106 -7.07 2.53 -10.24
CA ASN A 106 -7.96 1.45 -9.84
C ASN A 106 -7.68 0.24 -10.73
N ILE A 107 -7.10 -0.82 -10.16
CA ILE A 107 -6.74 -2.02 -10.91
C ILE A 107 -7.99 -2.87 -11.12
N ASP A 108 -8.36 -3.08 -12.38
CA ASP A 108 -9.35 -4.10 -12.75
C ASP A 108 -8.68 -5.48 -12.66
N GLY A 109 -8.95 -6.21 -11.59
CA GLY A 109 -8.30 -7.48 -11.32
C GLY A 109 -8.76 -8.12 -10.01
N ILE A 110 -8.13 -9.24 -9.70
CA ILE A 110 -8.37 -10.01 -8.47
C ILE A 110 -7.05 -10.27 -7.75
N THR A 111 -7.09 -10.50 -6.45
CA THR A 111 -5.89 -10.88 -5.71
C THR A 111 -5.32 -12.20 -6.25
N LEU A 112 -4.00 -12.36 -6.15
CA LEU A 112 -3.36 -13.63 -6.50
C LEU A 112 -3.94 -14.78 -5.67
N ARG A 113 -4.35 -14.50 -4.42
CA ARG A 113 -5.06 -15.47 -3.58
C ARG A 113 -6.37 -15.94 -4.22
N GLU A 114 -7.20 -15.00 -4.67
CA GLU A 114 -8.46 -15.34 -5.36
C GLU A 114 -8.20 -16.05 -6.69
N TYR A 115 -7.19 -15.61 -7.43
CA TYR A 115 -6.78 -16.24 -8.68
C TYR A 115 -6.37 -17.71 -8.47
N LEU A 116 -5.60 -18.02 -7.42
CA LEU A 116 -5.23 -19.39 -7.07
C LEU A 116 -6.42 -20.22 -6.62
N LEU A 117 -7.34 -19.65 -5.83
CA LEU A 117 -8.55 -20.35 -5.38
C LEU A 117 -9.53 -20.66 -6.51
N ARG A 118 -9.60 -19.81 -7.54
CA ARG A 118 -10.43 -20.08 -8.74
C ARG A 118 -9.88 -21.19 -9.63
N ASN A 119 -8.60 -21.46 -9.56
CA ASN A 119 -8.00 -22.65 -10.17
C ASN A 119 -8.21 -23.83 -9.22
N ASN A 120 -9.23 -24.65 -9.44
CA ASN A 120 -9.74 -25.76 -8.60
C ASN A 120 -8.68 -26.71 -8.00
N VAL A 121 -7.43 -26.60 -8.36
CA VAL A 121 -6.30 -27.41 -7.87
C VAL A 121 -5.45 -26.72 -6.79
N GLY A 122 -5.69 -25.43 -6.49
CA GLY A 122 -4.97 -24.69 -5.44
C GLY A 122 -3.49 -24.38 -5.73
N TYR A 123 -2.98 -24.72 -6.90
CA TYR A 123 -1.63 -24.42 -7.35
C TYR A 123 -1.60 -24.09 -8.85
N ILE A 124 -0.51 -23.46 -9.29
CA ILE A 124 -0.23 -23.22 -10.71
C ILE A 124 1.12 -23.85 -11.07
N SER A 125 1.25 -24.36 -12.30
CA SER A 125 2.52 -24.90 -12.77
C SER A 125 3.58 -23.80 -12.90
N TRP A 126 4.85 -24.18 -12.83
CA TRP A 126 5.95 -23.22 -12.97
C TRP A 126 5.93 -22.46 -14.29
N GLU A 127 5.53 -23.11 -15.39
CA GLU A 127 5.41 -22.49 -16.71
C GLU A 127 4.40 -21.33 -16.70
N LYS A 128 3.33 -21.44 -15.89
CA LYS A 128 2.33 -20.38 -15.70
C LYS A 128 2.78 -19.36 -14.64
N ALA A 129 3.39 -19.81 -13.57
CA ALA A 129 3.84 -18.95 -12.46
C ALA A 129 4.98 -18.01 -12.88
N ARG A 130 5.96 -18.52 -13.63
CA ARG A 130 7.15 -17.79 -14.03
C ARG A 130 6.86 -16.46 -14.74
N PRO A 131 6.05 -16.37 -15.81
CA PRO A 131 5.78 -15.11 -16.48
C PRO A 131 4.98 -14.13 -15.61
N LEU A 132 4.24 -14.60 -14.62
CA LEU A 132 3.51 -13.75 -13.67
C LEU A 132 4.42 -13.19 -12.58
N LEU A 133 5.29 -14.03 -12.01
CA LEU A 133 6.05 -13.70 -10.81
C LEU A 133 7.43 -13.06 -11.08
N MET A 134 8.09 -13.39 -12.22
CA MET A 134 9.39 -12.79 -12.52
C MET A 134 9.37 -11.26 -12.66
N PRO A 135 8.32 -10.63 -13.25
CA PRO A 135 8.20 -9.17 -13.25
C PRO A 135 8.07 -8.58 -11.83
N VAL A 136 7.41 -9.29 -10.89
CA VAL A 136 7.31 -8.88 -9.48
C VAL A 136 8.70 -8.84 -8.85
N LEU A 137 9.48 -9.91 -9.01
CA LEU A 137 10.84 -10.01 -8.47
C LEU A 137 11.76 -8.91 -9.03
N SER A 138 11.69 -8.65 -10.34
CA SER A 138 12.44 -7.56 -10.98
C SER A 138 12.05 -6.19 -10.43
N THR A 139 10.73 -5.97 -10.22
CA THR A 139 10.23 -4.72 -9.64
C THR A 139 10.68 -4.55 -8.18
N LEU A 140 10.68 -5.62 -7.38
CA LEU A 140 11.24 -5.61 -6.02
C LEU A 140 12.71 -5.18 -6.02
N GLY A 141 13.52 -5.69 -6.95
CA GLY A 141 14.93 -5.27 -7.09
C GLY A 141 15.07 -3.76 -7.31
N THR A 142 14.21 -3.16 -8.15
CA THR A 142 14.22 -1.72 -8.40
C THR A 142 13.73 -0.91 -7.19
N LEU A 143 12.70 -1.39 -6.49
CA LEU A 143 12.22 -0.79 -5.23
C LEU A 143 13.33 -0.78 -4.19
N HIS A 144 14.02 -1.91 -4.00
CA HIS A 144 15.12 -2.06 -3.06
C HIS A 144 16.28 -1.11 -3.38
N ALA A 145 16.66 -1.00 -4.67
CA ALA A 145 17.67 -0.05 -5.12
C ALA A 145 17.28 1.42 -4.85
N SER A 146 15.98 1.71 -4.78
CA SER A 146 15.43 3.04 -4.45
C SER A 146 15.20 3.23 -2.93
N GLY A 147 15.62 2.27 -2.10
CA GLY A 147 15.47 2.31 -0.65
C GLY A 147 14.04 2.05 -0.17
N ILE A 148 13.19 1.42 -0.98
CA ILE A 148 11.83 1.04 -0.61
C ILE A 148 11.81 -0.46 -0.32
N ILE A 149 11.38 -0.83 0.89
CA ILE A 149 11.11 -2.21 1.31
C ILE A 149 9.61 -2.32 1.49
N HIS A 150 8.98 -3.30 0.85
CA HIS A 150 7.52 -3.46 0.86
C HIS A 150 6.99 -4.06 2.16
N ARG A 151 7.66 -5.07 2.72
CA ARG A 151 7.36 -5.77 3.99
C ARG A 151 6.02 -6.52 4.06
N GLY A 152 5.29 -6.58 2.97
CA GLY A 152 3.96 -7.19 2.93
C GLY A 152 3.70 -7.95 1.63
N ILE A 153 4.75 -8.48 0.99
CA ILE A 153 4.57 -9.32 -0.21
C ILE A 153 3.82 -10.59 0.19
N SER A 154 2.64 -10.76 -0.41
CA SER A 154 1.74 -11.89 -0.15
C SER A 154 0.76 -12.05 -1.29
N PRO A 155 0.06 -13.18 -1.42
CA PRO A 155 -0.99 -13.31 -2.43
C PRO A 155 -2.16 -12.32 -2.29
N SER A 156 -2.30 -11.65 -1.14
CA SER A 156 -3.33 -10.63 -0.92
C SER A 156 -2.91 -9.23 -1.40
N THR A 157 -1.61 -8.97 -1.53
CA THR A 157 -1.05 -7.68 -1.98
C THR A 157 -0.60 -7.70 -3.43
N LEU A 158 -0.69 -8.85 -4.08
CA LEU A 158 -0.42 -9.04 -5.50
C LEU A 158 -1.76 -9.16 -6.24
N ILE A 159 -2.04 -8.24 -7.15
CA ILE A 159 -3.26 -8.22 -7.95
C ILE A 159 -2.95 -8.74 -9.35
N VAL A 160 -3.65 -9.78 -9.77
CA VAL A 160 -3.66 -10.26 -11.16
C VAL A 160 -4.67 -9.39 -11.90
N ALA A 161 -4.18 -8.47 -12.71
CA ALA A 161 -4.98 -7.53 -13.46
C ALA A 161 -5.60 -8.18 -14.71
N SER A 162 -6.62 -7.56 -15.29
CA SER A 162 -7.31 -8.03 -16.50
C SER A 162 -6.38 -8.15 -17.72
N ASP A 163 -5.25 -7.43 -17.73
CA ASP A 163 -4.19 -7.56 -18.75
C ASP A 163 -3.29 -8.80 -18.54
N GLY A 164 -3.58 -9.63 -17.55
CA GLY A 164 -2.84 -10.85 -17.23
C GLY A 164 -1.50 -10.61 -16.50
N LYS A 165 -1.21 -9.39 -16.08
CA LYS A 165 0.00 -9.05 -15.33
C LYS A 165 -0.29 -8.85 -13.85
N ILE A 166 0.72 -9.06 -13.01
CA ILE A 166 0.62 -8.75 -11.58
C ILE A 166 0.99 -7.29 -11.33
N ARG A 167 0.26 -6.69 -10.37
CA ARG A 167 0.60 -5.39 -9.77
C ARG A 167 0.83 -5.58 -8.29
N ILE A 168 1.97 -5.07 -7.80
CA ILE A 168 2.27 -4.99 -6.36
C ILE A 168 1.45 -3.83 -5.79
N THR A 169 0.67 -4.12 -4.74
CA THR A 169 -0.17 -3.19 -3.99
C THR A 169 0.07 -3.33 -2.49
N GLY A 170 -0.65 -2.61 -1.64
CA GLY A 170 -0.56 -2.79 -0.19
C GLY A 170 0.66 -2.13 0.45
N PHE A 171 1.22 -1.11 -0.19
CA PHE A 171 2.28 -0.29 0.40
C PHE A 171 1.79 0.43 1.65
N SER A 172 2.54 0.31 2.74
CA SER A 172 2.23 0.90 4.03
C SER A 172 3.49 1.14 4.85
N ILE A 173 3.52 2.22 5.61
CA ILE A 173 4.58 2.49 6.58
C ILE A 173 4.38 1.74 7.90
N SER A 174 3.17 1.26 8.18
CA SER A 174 2.83 0.53 9.41
C SER A 174 3.46 -0.87 9.50
N GLN A 175 4.09 -1.33 8.45
CA GLN A 175 4.78 -2.61 8.42
C GLN A 175 6.16 -2.56 9.13
N VAL A 176 6.62 -1.38 9.52
CA VAL A 176 7.81 -1.23 10.36
C VAL A 176 7.40 -1.31 11.81
N ARG A 177 7.63 -2.48 12.42
CA ARG A 177 7.43 -2.68 13.84
C ARG A 177 8.65 -2.21 14.61
N SER A 178 8.49 -1.24 15.50
CA SER A 178 9.52 -0.84 16.46
C SER A 178 8.91 -0.73 17.86
N ALA A 179 9.75 -0.86 18.90
CA ALA A 179 9.31 -0.68 20.29
C ALA A 179 8.74 0.72 20.59
N ARG A 180 8.98 1.67 19.68
CA ARG A 180 8.50 3.06 19.77
C ARG A 180 7.39 3.38 18.78
N SER A 181 7.04 2.45 17.89
CA SER A 181 5.98 2.67 16.91
C SER A 181 4.63 2.37 17.53
N GLU A 182 3.78 3.37 17.63
CA GLU A 182 2.38 3.23 18.02
C GLU A 182 1.48 2.79 16.86
N LEU A 183 2.03 2.74 15.63
CA LEU A 183 1.30 2.26 14.47
C LEU A 183 1.03 0.75 14.62
N LYS A 184 -0.22 0.39 14.38
CA LYS A 184 -0.65 -1.01 14.34
C LYS A 184 0.04 -1.73 13.19
N CYS A 185 0.96 -2.64 13.52
CA CYS A 185 1.70 -3.39 12.51
C CYS A 185 0.78 -4.35 11.76
N GLN A 186 0.78 -4.26 10.43
CA GLN A 186 0.07 -5.21 9.57
C GLN A 186 1.02 -6.34 9.17
N LEU A 187 0.73 -7.55 9.63
CA LEU A 187 1.46 -8.75 9.26
C LEU A 187 0.58 -9.67 8.41
N TYR A 188 1.17 -10.25 7.37
CA TYR A 188 0.51 -11.24 6.52
C TYR A 188 0.92 -12.64 6.99
N ASN A 189 0.05 -13.31 7.72
CA ASN A 189 0.30 -14.63 8.30
C ASN A 189 0.73 -15.64 7.23
N GLY A 190 1.85 -16.33 7.48
CA GLY A 190 2.47 -17.27 6.57
C GLY A 190 3.43 -16.64 5.55
N TYR A 191 3.39 -15.32 5.35
CA TYR A 191 4.23 -14.58 4.40
C TYR A 191 5.15 -13.57 5.08
N ALA A 192 4.81 -13.14 6.29
CA ALA A 192 5.65 -12.25 7.06
C ALA A 192 6.94 -12.97 7.50
N ALA A 193 8.08 -12.35 7.24
CA ALA A 193 9.38 -12.87 7.62
C ALA A 193 9.53 -12.89 9.15
N PHE A 194 10.36 -13.78 9.65
CA PHE A 194 10.51 -14.02 11.08
C PHE A 194 10.87 -12.76 11.87
N GLU A 195 11.74 -11.93 11.33
CA GLU A 195 12.15 -10.67 11.93
C GLU A 195 11.03 -9.62 12.07
N GLN A 196 9.90 -9.81 11.36
CA GLN A 196 8.75 -8.90 11.46
C GLN A 196 7.88 -9.15 12.71
N TYR A 197 8.02 -10.31 13.34
CA TYR A 197 7.25 -10.66 14.55
C TYR A 197 7.85 -10.07 15.82
N GLY A 198 9.13 -9.66 15.79
CA GLY A 198 9.84 -9.06 16.93
C GLY A 198 9.92 -7.54 16.84
N PHE A 199 10.18 -6.88 17.98
CA PHE A 199 10.40 -5.42 18.03
C PHE A 199 11.84 -5.01 17.69
N GLU A 200 12.78 -5.94 17.74
CA GLU A 200 14.22 -5.73 17.54
C GLU A 200 14.74 -6.31 16.22
N GLY A 201 13.86 -6.96 15.46
CA GLY A 201 14.22 -7.57 14.19
C GLY A 201 14.61 -6.54 13.14
N ARG A 202 15.82 -6.62 12.61
CA ARG A 202 16.23 -5.78 11.49
C ARG A 202 15.56 -6.27 10.23
N GLN A 203 14.72 -5.43 9.64
CA GLN A 203 14.05 -5.68 8.37
C GLN A 203 14.86 -5.08 7.23
N GLY A 204 14.87 -5.76 6.10
CA GLY A 204 15.63 -5.36 4.93
C GLY A 204 15.05 -5.92 3.64
N THR A 205 15.83 -5.87 2.57
CA THR A 205 15.43 -6.41 1.26
C THR A 205 15.10 -7.90 1.32
N TRP A 206 15.77 -8.65 2.20
CA TRP A 206 15.51 -10.07 2.46
C TRP A 206 14.11 -10.33 3.01
N THR A 207 13.52 -9.40 3.73
CA THR A 207 12.14 -9.50 4.24
C THR A 207 11.13 -9.67 3.11
N ASP A 208 11.29 -8.90 2.03
CA ASP A 208 10.44 -9.02 0.83
C ASP A 208 10.71 -10.30 0.06
N ILE A 209 11.99 -10.71 0.00
CA ILE A 209 12.39 -11.98 -0.68
C ILE A 209 11.80 -13.18 0.07
N TYR A 210 11.76 -13.13 1.41
CA TYR A 210 11.08 -14.16 2.19
C TYR A 210 9.60 -14.25 1.82
N GLY A 211 8.87 -13.13 1.88
CA GLY A 211 7.44 -13.10 1.53
C GLY A 211 7.15 -13.49 0.06
N PHE A 212 8.10 -13.22 -0.84
CA PHE A 212 7.99 -13.66 -2.23
C PHE A 212 8.20 -15.17 -2.38
N GLY A 213 9.06 -15.77 -1.57
CA GLY A 213 9.39 -17.21 -1.60
C GLY A 213 8.42 -18.10 -0.83
N ALA A 214 7.61 -17.52 0.07
CA ALA A 214 6.63 -18.23 0.88
C ALA A 214 5.34 -18.50 0.10
#